data_342f28e1a82da723dbe88696e85a5511
#
_entry.id   342f28e1a82da723dbe88696e85a5511
#
_cell.length_a   1.000
_cell.length_b   1.000
_cell.length_c   1.000
_cell.angle_alpha   90.00
_cell.angle_beta   90.00
_cell.angle_gamma   90.00
#
_symmetry.space_group_name_H-M   'P 1'
#
loop_
_entity.id
_entity.type
_entity.pdbx_description
1 polymer ?
#
loop_
_entity_poly.entity_id
_entity_poly.type
_entity_poly.pdbx_seq_one_letter_code
_entity_poly.pdbx_strand_id
1 'polypeptide(L)'
;MRRLVRLTAWVLGLTLLLSACGDHKTVETVDVGVQTAPPAEGVTALTLCDGDVTLRFEKVENAAWVWQDDPQFPLEQTALEELLSLPAALEGGEVVPNAEDLSIYGLASPTKYITVTSDGADVTYYIGEQATDGRWYVLTPAGTVRFTSDENKQLLSRSIYSMAVLPGLPALSEERVRKVTLTNDEGGTVSFRTGEDGTRRSGSRDVTAKTDALIKELCGLTLSSCVDYDPAEGAAEVCGLTAPEVTLEVEYTADNGSERVLTVYVGLPTGDGGRYVSIDDDSTIYRMEESSLAQVLTLAETGL
;
A
#
# COMPACT_ATOMS: atom_id res chain seq x y z
N MET A 1 -12.69 -50.68 -31.57
CA MET A 1 -13.41 -50.14 -32.75
C MET A 1 -12.93 -48.70 -32.90
N ARG A 2 -11.89 -48.45 -33.63
CA ARG A 2 -11.70 -48.08 -35.05
C ARG A 2 -12.70 -47.02 -35.55
N ARG A 3 -12.23 -45.81 -35.79
CA ARG A 3 -12.40 -44.92 -36.98
C ARG A 3 -11.62 -43.62 -36.68
N LEU A 4 -10.41 -43.42 -37.24
CA LEU A 4 -10.01 -42.93 -38.58
C LEU A 4 -10.51 -41.50 -38.87
N VAL A 5 -9.60 -40.52 -38.74
CA VAL A 5 -8.89 -39.73 -39.78
C VAL A 5 -9.76 -38.96 -40.76
N ARG A 6 -9.58 -37.64 -40.83
CA ARG A 6 -9.39 -36.90 -42.10
C ARG A 6 -8.64 -35.59 -41.89
N LEU A 7 -7.38 -35.57 -42.33
CA LEU A 7 -6.62 -34.40 -42.76
C LEU A 7 -7.22 -33.87 -44.07
N THR A 8 -7.28 -32.55 -44.23
CA THR A 8 -7.21 -31.92 -45.55
C THR A 8 -6.33 -30.69 -45.48
N ALA A 9 -5.14 -30.80 -46.04
CA ALA A 9 -4.23 -29.72 -46.41
C ALA A 9 -4.75 -29.05 -47.68
N TRP A 10 -4.64 -27.73 -47.75
CA TRP A 10 -4.60 -26.98 -49.02
C TRP A 10 -3.41 -26.04 -49.01
N VAL A 11 -2.58 -26.27 -50.02
CA VAL A 11 -1.33 -25.60 -50.36
C VAL A 11 -1.59 -24.72 -51.63
N LEU A 12 -0.82 -23.63 -51.70
CA LEU A 12 -0.42 -22.85 -52.87
C LEU A 12 -1.31 -21.70 -53.35
N GLY A 13 -0.59 -20.57 -53.48
CA GLY A 13 -0.91 -19.48 -54.38
C GLY A 13 0.05 -18.28 -54.24
N LEU A 14 1.33 -18.49 -54.57
CA LEU A 14 2.34 -17.42 -54.73
C LEU A 14 2.13 -16.76 -56.07
N THR A 15 1.82 -15.44 -56.11
CA THR A 15 2.01 -14.63 -57.33
C THR A 15 2.61 -13.27 -56.95
N LEU A 16 3.88 -13.11 -57.28
CA LEU A 16 4.59 -11.82 -57.40
C LEU A 16 4.04 -11.06 -58.58
N LEU A 17 3.63 -9.78 -58.38
CA LEU A 17 3.64 -8.80 -59.45
C LEU A 17 4.26 -7.52 -58.87
N LEU A 18 5.48 -7.22 -59.33
CA LEU A 18 6.13 -5.94 -59.28
C LEU A 18 5.42 -5.00 -60.27
N SER A 19 4.94 -3.87 -59.81
CA SER A 19 4.73 -2.68 -60.66
C SER A 19 5.06 -1.44 -59.87
N ALA A 20 6.15 -0.82 -60.23
CA ALA A 20 6.53 0.53 -59.82
C ALA A 20 5.63 1.53 -60.54
N CYS A 21 5.06 2.50 -59.82
CA CYS A 21 4.96 3.91 -60.22
C CYS A 21 4.33 4.70 -59.07
N GLY A 22 4.94 5.84 -58.80
CA GLY A 22 4.63 6.67 -57.67
C GLY A 22 3.20 7.22 -57.63
N ASP A 23 2.72 7.33 -56.41
CA ASP A 23 1.69 8.28 -56.08
C ASP A 23 1.93 8.76 -54.66
N HIS A 24 1.88 10.07 -54.48
CA HIS A 24 1.89 10.73 -53.20
C HIS A 24 0.77 10.13 -52.35
N LYS A 25 1.12 9.24 -51.43
CA LYS A 25 0.20 8.93 -50.32
C LYS A 25 0.17 10.14 -49.42
N THR A 26 -0.91 10.89 -49.51
CA THR A 26 -1.41 11.72 -48.43
C THR A 26 -1.39 10.87 -47.17
N VAL A 27 -0.55 11.25 -46.22
CA VAL A 27 -0.61 10.74 -44.86
C VAL A 27 -2.01 11.13 -44.38
N GLU A 28 -2.92 10.18 -44.27
CA GLU A 28 -4.13 10.38 -43.49
C GLU A 28 -3.63 10.74 -42.09
N THR A 29 -3.74 11.99 -41.74
CA THR A 29 -3.69 12.46 -40.38
C THR A 29 -4.84 11.75 -39.68
N VAL A 30 -4.54 10.69 -38.95
CA VAL A 30 -5.44 10.17 -37.93
C VAL A 30 -5.71 11.35 -37.03
N ASP A 31 -6.93 11.83 -37.05
CA ASP A 31 -7.42 12.83 -36.11
C ASP A 31 -7.39 12.16 -34.74
N VAL A 32 -6.26 12.28 -34.06
CA VAL A 32 -6.13 11.87 -32.67
C VAL A 32 -6.91 12.93 -31.92
N GLY A 33 -8.22 12.67 -31.76
CA GLY A 33 -9.06 13.50 -30.92
C GLY A 33 -8.33 13.76 -29.61
N VAL A 34 -8.27 15.03 -29.20
CA VAL A 34 -7.62 15.44 -27.96
C VAL A 34 -8.25 14.63 -26.83
N GLN A 35 -7.57 13.57 -26.40
CA GLN A 35 -8.01 12.78 -25.26
C GLN A 35 -7.70 13.63 -24.02
N THR A 36 -8.74 14.09 -23.37
CA THR A 36 -8.66 14.73 -22.05
C THR A 36 -8.82 13.68 -20.97
N ALA A 37 -8.33 13.99 -19.76
CA ALA A 37 -8.53 13.13 -18.60
C ALA A 37 -10.01 12.73 -18.47
N PRO A 38 -10.35 11.43 -18.38
CA PRO A 38 -11.72 11.01 -18.16
C PRO A 38 -12.19 11.48 -16.77
N PRO A 39 -13.48 11.82 -16.61
CA PRO A 39 -14.02 12.11 -15.30
C PRO A 39 -13.90 10.88 -14.40
N ALA A 40 -13.50 11.06 -13.14
CA ALA A 40 -13.26 9.97 -12.20
C ALA A 40 -14.46 9.01 -12.03
N GLU A 41 -15.68 9.53 -12.18
CA GLU A 41 -16.93 8.75 -12.07
C GLU A 41 -17.06 7.67 -13.14
N GLY A 42 -16.49 7.86 -14.33
CA GLY A 42 -16.53 6.92 -15.46
C GLY A 42 -15.39 5.90 -15.46
N VAL A 43 -14.43 6.02 -14.55
CA VAL A 43 -13.26 5.13 -14.51
C VAL A 43 -13.64 3.77 -13.95
N THR A 44 -13.27 2.71 -14.68
CA THR A 44 -13.54 1.31 -14.33
C THR A 44 -12.29 0.52 -13.99
N ALA A 45 -11.12 0.95 -14.45
CA ALA A 45 -9.84 0.34 -14.09
C ALA A 45 -8.72 1.40 -14.02
N LEU A 46 -7.71 1.10 -13.23
CA LEU A 46 -6.53 1.93 -13.01
C LEU A 46 -5.29 1.05 -12.98
N THR A 47 -4.26 1.41 -13.74
CA THR A 47 -2.95 0.77 -13.69
C THR A 47 -1.90 1.80 -13.34
N LEU A 48 -1.09 1.51 -12.31
CA LEU A 48 0.10 2.27 -11.94
C LEU A 48 1.32 1.44 -12.27
N CYS A 49 2.32 2.04 -12.90
CA CYS A 49 3.61 1.41 -13.11
C CYS A 49 4.72 2.37 -12.70
N ASP A 50 5.57 1.96 -11.77
CA ASP A 50 6.80 2.68 -11.37
C ASP A 50 8.02 1.80 -11.63
N GLY A 51 8.36 1.62 -12.91
CA GLY A 51 9.46 0.76 -13.34
C GLY A 51 9.10 -0.72 -13.24
N ASP A 52 9.65 -1.41 -12.25
CA ASP A 52 9.47 -2.87 -12.11
C ASP A 52 8.17 -3.26 -11.40
N VAL A 53 7.54 -2.33 -10.70
CA VAL A 53 6.31 -2.57 -9.95
C VAL A 53 5.10 -2.09 -10.73
N THR A 54 4.11 -2.96 -10.90
CA THR A 54 2.84 -2.61 -11.52
C THR A 54 1.69 -2.99 -10.60
N LEU A 55 0.85 -2.02 -10.25
CA LEU A 55 -0.39 -2.23 -9.50
C LEU A 55 -1.58 -2.04 -10.43
N ARG A 56 -2.51 -2.97 -10.39
CA ARG A 56 -3.74 -2.94 -11.21
C ARG A 56 -4.95 -3.01 -10.33
N PHE A 57 -5.85 -2.05 -10.52
CA PHE A 57 -7.09 -1.94 -9.77
C PHE A 57 -8.27 -1.96 -10.73
N GLU A 58 -9.37 -2.56 -10.30
CA GLU A 58 -10.62 -2.55 -11.05
C GLU A 58 -11.83 -2.32 -10.13
N LYS A 59 -12.88 -1.73 -10.68
CA LYS A 59 -14.17 -1.64 -10.01
C LYS A 59 -14.94 -2.93 -10.20
N VAL A 60 -15.36 -3.52 -9.10
CA VAL A 60 -16.27 -4.67 -9.09
C VAL A 60 -17.73 -4.22 -8.90
N GLU A 61 -18.66 -5.16 -8.94
CA GLU A 61 -20.06 -4.91 -8.59
C GLU A 61 -20.16 -4.18 -7.23
N ASN A 62 -21.02 -3.16 -7.15
CA ASN A 62 -21.16 -2.22 -6.03
C ASN A 62 -20.15 -1.06 -6.01
N ALA A 63 -19.44 -0.81 -7.11
CA ALA A 63 -18.51 0.29 -7.30
C ALA A 63 -17.31 0.33 -6.32
N ALA A 64 -17.02 -0.77 -5.62
CA ALA A 64 -15.80 -0.90 -4.83
C ALA A 64 -14.59 -1.20 -5.73
N TRP A 65 -13.44 -0.66 -5.35
CA TRP A 65 -12.18 -0.96 -5.98
C TRP A 65 -11.53 -2.18 -5.34
N VAL A 66 -10.95 -3.05 -6.16
CA VAL A 66 -10.13 -4.17 -5.71
C VAL A 66 -8.77 -4.15 -6.41
N TRP A 67 -7.75 -4.68 -5.75
CA TRP A 67 -6.47 -4.96 -6.36
C TRP A 67 -6.57 -6.30 -7.13
N GLN A 68 -6.20 -6.29 -8.42
CA GLN A 68 -6.41 -7.46 -9.29
C GLN A 68 -5.57 -8.68 -8.90
N ASP A 69 -4.35 -8.45 -8.37
CA ASP A 69 -3.46 -9.56 -7.99
C ASP A 69 -3.96 -10.28 -6.71
N ASP A 70 -4.66 -9.55 -5.82
CA ASP A 70 -5.37 -10.11 -4.68
C ASP A 70 -6.67 -9.34 -4.41
N PRO A 71 -7.81 -9.80 -4.92
CA PRO A 71 -9.11 -9.14 -4.71
C PRO A 71 -9.61 -9.16 -3.26
N GLN A 72 -8.96 -9.92 -2.36
CA GLN A 72 -9.31 -9.97 -0.92
C GLN A 72 -8.45 -9.01 -0.09
N PHE A 73 -7.43 -8.41 -0.70
CA PHE A 73 -6.61 -7.41 -0.03
C PHE A 73 -7.48 -6.28 0.55
N PRO A 74 -7.30 -5.90 1.82
CA PRO A 74 -8.12 -4.87 2.48
C PRO A 74 -7.75 -3.47 1.98
N LEU A 75 -8.15 -3.16 0.73
CA LEU A 75 -7.80 -1.94 0.05
C LEU A 75 -8.58 -0.73 0.61
N GLU A 76 -7.84 0.30 1.04
CA GLU A 76 -8.41 1.57 1.47
C GLU A 76 -8.99 2.34 0.27
N GLN A 77 -10.30 2.51 0.23
CA GLN A 77 -11.01 3.08 -0.92
C GLN A 77 -10.64 4.57 -1.15
N THR A 78 -10.40 5.31 -0.08
CA THR A 78 -9.99 6.73 -0.18
C THR A 78 -8.61 6.90 -0.82
N ALA A 79 -7.71 5.92 -0.67
CA ALA A 79 -6.42 5.94 -1.35
C ALA A 79 -6.57 5.88 -2.88
N LEU A 80 -7.61 5.19 -3.38
CA LEU A 80 -7.93 5.15 -4.81
C LEU A 80 -8.51 6.48 -5.32
N GLU A 81 -9.29 7.19 -4.49
CA GLU A 81 -9.83 8.51 -4.86
C GLU A 81 -8.71 9.51 -5.11
N GLU A 82 -7.64 9.47 -4.30
CA GLU A 82 -6.45 10.28 -4.52
C GLU A 82 -5.78 9.95 -5.86
N LEU A 83 -5.61 8.67 -6.18
CA LEU A 83 -5.03 8.22 -7.44
C LEU A 83 -5.90 8.58 -8.65
N LEU A 84 -7.22 8.52 -8.52
CA LEU A 84 -8.16 8.92 -9.57
C LEU A 84 -8.17 10.43 -9.85
N SER A 85 -7.71 11.24 -8.90
CA SER A 85 -7.53 12.68 -9.11
C SER A 85 -6.26 13.03 -9.90
N LEU A 86 -5.30 12.10 -9.97
CA LEU A 86 -3.98 12.31 -10.54
C LEU A 86 -4.01 12.69 -12.03
N PRO A 87 -4.80 12.04 -12.93
CA PRO A 87 -4.89 12.44 -14.33
C PRO A 87 -5.21 13.91 -14.52
N ALA A 88 -6.16 14.44 -13.77
CA ALA A 88 -6.50 15.87 -13.84
C ALA A 88 -5.36 16.77 -13.34
N ALA A 89 -4.64 16.37 -12.30
CA ALA A 89 -3.48 17.08 -11.80
C ALA A 89 -2.32 17.08 -12.84
N LEU A 90 -2.11 15.97 -13.54
CA LEU A 90 -1.10 15.86 -14.61
C LEU A 90 -1.44 16.73 -15.83
N GLU A 91 -2.73 16.79 -16.20
CA GLU A 91 -3.21 17.69 -17.26
C GLU A 91 -3.12 19.18 -16.88
N GLY A 92 -3.29 19.51 -15.60
CA GLY A 92 -3.23 20.87 -15.08
C GLY A 92 -1.82 21.46 -14.98
N GLY A 93 -0.78 20.64 -15.16
CA GLY A 93 0.61 21.08 -15.06
C GLY A 93 1.03 22.12 -16.10
N GLU A 94 2.08 22.90 -15.81
CA GLU A 94 2.66 23.87 -16.74
C GLU A 94 3.23 23.16 -17.97
N VAL A 95 2.97 23.71 -19.16
CA VAL A 95 3.46 23.16 -20.43
C VAL A 95 4.96 23.43 -20.58
N VAL A 96 5.72 22.41 -20.96
CA VAL A 96 7.12 22.56 -21.37
C VAL A 96 7.18 23.07 -22.80
N PRO A 97 7.70 24.29 -23.05
CA PRO A 97 7.73 24.84 -24.40
C PRO A 97 8.75 24.10 -25.29
N ASN A 98 8.39 23.91 -26.56
CA ASN A 98 9.27 23.30 -27.58
C ASN A 98 9.82 21.91 -27.22
N ALA A 99 9.01 21.07 -26.60
CA ALA A 99 9.39 19.72 -26.19
C ALA A 99 9.28 18.71 -27.34
N GLU A 100 10.05 18.93 -28.42
CA GLU A 100 10.04 18.06 -29.61
C GLU A 100 10.86 16.77 -29.40
N ASP A 101 11.99 16.85 -28.69
CA ASP A 101 12.84 15.70 -28.39
C ASP A 101 12.51 15.11 -27.02
N LEU A 102 11.68 14.08 -27.01
CA LEU A 102 11.24 13.40 -25.78
C LEU A 102 12.37 12.72 -25.01
N SER A 103 13.54 12.47 -25.65
CA SER A 103 14.68 11.84 -24.98
C SER A 103 15.29 12.71 -23.89
N ILE A 104 15.23 14.04 -24.05
CA ILE A 104 15.74 15.04 -23.09
C ILE A 104 14.96 14.97 -21.76
N TYR A 105 13.71 14.52 -21.81
CA TYR A 105 12.79 14.49 -20.68
C TYR A 105 12.61 13.09 -20.08
N GLY A 106 13.37 12.07 -20.58
CA GLY A 106 13.18 10.67 -20.20
C GLY A 106 11.85 10.06 -20.69
N LEU A 107 11.25 10.67 -21.75
CA LEU A 107 9.93 10.30 -22.27
C LEU A 107 9.99 9.55 -23.61
N ALA A 108 11.18 9.27 -24.15
CA ALA A 108 11.32 8.49 -25.39
C ALA A 108 11.01 6.99 -25.18
N SER A 109 11.27 6.46 -23.98
CA SER A 109 10.96 5.09 -23.60
C SER A 109 10.64 5.03 -22.10
N PRO A 110 9.54 5.65 -21.66
CA PRO A 110 9.21 5.77 -20.25
C PRO A 110 8.77 4.41 -19.67
N THR A 111 9.25 4.10 -18.46
CA THR A 111 8.87 2.89 -17.70
C THR A 111 7.88 3.18 -16.59
N LYS A 112 7.55 4.47 -16.37
CA LYS A 112 6.64 4.93 -15.33
C LYS A 112 5.40 5.54 -15.96
N TYR A 113 4.24 5.04 -15.59
CA TYR A 113 2.99 5.52 -16.17
C TYR A 113 1.79 5.27 -15.26
N ILE A 114 0.73 6.03 -15.51
CA ILE A 114 -0.62 5.75 -15.04
C ILE A 114 -1.53 5.56 -16.25
N THR A 115 -2.29 4.48 -16.26
CA THR A 115 -3.36 4.24 -17.24
C THR A 115 -4.70 4.21 -16.53
N VAL A 116 -5.64 5.01 -17.04
CA VAL A 116 -7.04 5.01 -16.59
C VAL A 116 -7.90 4.45 -17.70
N THR A 117 -8.75 3.47 -17.36
CA THR A 117 -9.75 2.90 -18.29
C THR A 117 -11.11 3.47 -17.98
N SER A 118 -11.75 4.11 -18.96
CA SER A 118 -13.10 4.64 -18.89
C SER A 118 -13.86 4.30 -20.15
N ASP A 119 -15.09 3.77 -20.03
CA ASP A 119 -15.92 3.36 -21.18
C ASP A 119 -15.19 2.41 -22.16
N GLY A 120 -14.31 1.58 -21.64
CA GLY A 120 -13.49 0.62 -22.41
C GLY A 120 -12.35 1.24 -23.21
N ALA A 121 -12.03 2.51 -23.01
CA ALA A 121 -10.90 3.20 -23.61
C ALA A 121 -9.82 3.50 -22.56
N ASP A 122 -8.56 3.25 -22.92
CA ASP A 122 -7.41 3.50 -22.08
C ASP A 122 -6.80 4.87 -22.37
N VAL A 123 -6.53 5.63 -21.31
CA VAL A 123 -5.84 6.92 -21.33
C VAL A 123 -4.59 6.82 -20.48
N THR A 124 -3.41 6.99 -21.08
CA THR A 124 -2.13 6.80 -20.41
C THR A 124 -1.32 8.09 -20.32
N TYR A 125 -0.78 8.35 -19.13
CA TYR A 125 0.17 9.41 -18.82
C TYR A 125 1.51 8.78 -18.48
N TYR A 126 2.56 9.24 -19.13
CA TYR A 126 3.91 8.74 -18.88
C TYR A 126 4.71 9.75 -18.06
N ILE A 127 5.46 9.24 -17.09
CA ILE A 127 6.34 10.05 -16.24
C ILE A 127 7.78 9.85 -16.71
N GLY A 128 8.46 10.96 -16.97
CA GLY A 128 9.85 11.00 -17.39
C GLY A 128 10.82 11.19 -16.23
N GLU A 129 11.89 11.94 -16.50
CA GLU A 129 12.92 12.27 -15.51
C GLU A 129 12.53 13.49 -14.67
N GLN A 130 13.28 13.69 -13.58
CA GLN A 130 13.14 14.87 -12.73
C GLN A 130 13.88 16.06 -13.36
N ALA A 131 13.23 17.20 -13.39
CA ALA A 131 13.82 18.46 -13.79
C ALA A 131 14.76 19.01 -12.69
N THR A 132 15.62 19.93 -13.05
CA THR A 132 16.61 20.54 -12.14
C THR A 132 16.00 21.34 -10.99
N ASP A 133 14.74 21.73 -11.10
CA ASP A 133 13.96 22.45 -10.09
C ASP A 133 13.15 21.51 -9.17
N GLY A 134 13.31 20.18 -9.34
CA GLY A 134 12.65 19.16 -8.52
C GLY A 134 11.28 18.70 -9.05
N ARG A 135 10.74 19.34 -10.09
CA ARG A 135 9.52 18.88 -10.76
C ARG A 135 9.81 17.68 -11.66
N TRP A 136 8.79 16.97 -12.09
CA TRP A 136 8.89 15.82 -13.00
C TRP A 136 8.26 16.14 -14.35
N TYR A 137 8.81 15.56 -15.42
CA TYR A 137 8.22 15.66 -16.75
C TYR A 137 7.11 14.62 -16.93
N VAL A 138 6.04 15.02 -17.60
CA VAL A 138 4.88 14.16 -17.92
C VAL A 138 4.54 14.32 -19.38
N LEU A 139 4.36 13.20 -20.08
CA LEU A 139 3.75 13.17 -21.39
C LEU A 139 2.27 12.84 -21.25
N THR A 140 1.42 13.77 -21.64
CA THR A 140 -0.03 13.59 -21.64
C THR A 140 -0.51 12.80 -22.86
N PRO A 141 -1.72 12.24 -22.85
CA PRO A 141 -2.32 11.54 -24.01
C PRO A 141 -2.41 12.42 -25.26
N ALA A 142 -2.53 13.73 -25.09
CA ALA A 142 -2.52 14.70 -26.19
C ALA A 142 -1.12 14.92 -26.80
N GLY A 143 -0.08 14.22 -26.34
CA GLY A 143 1.30 14.37 -26.81
C GLY A 143 1.99 15.64 -26.29
N THR A 144 1.45 16.30 -25.27
CA THR A 144 2.04 17.50 -24.67
C THR A 144 2.91 17.13 -23.49
N VAL A 145 4.12 17.67 -23.42
CA VAL A 145 4.98 17.54 -22.24
C VAL A 145 4.64 18.63 -21.23
N ARG A 146 4.44 18.23 -19.99
CA ARG A 146 4.10 19.11 -18.87
C ARG A 146 4.99 18.85 -17.65
N PHE A 147 4.96 19.77 -16.70
CA PHE A 147 5.55 19.55 -15.38
C PHE A 147 4.50 19.02 -14.40
N THR A 148 4.94 18.16 -13.48
CA THR A 148 4.17 17.77 -12.31
C THR A 148 5.03 17.87 -11.04
N SER A 149 4.39 17.92 -9.88
CA SER A 149 5.05 17.99 -8.58
C SER A 149 5.64 16.64 -8.16
N ASP A 150 6.57 16.68 -7.22
CA ASP A 150 7.09 15.48 -6.60
C ASP A 150 6.02 14.71 -5.81
N GLU A 151 5.06 15.41 -5.22
CA GLU A 151 3.90 14.81 -4.53
C GLU A 151 3.09 13.91 -5.47
N ASN A 152 2.77 14.40 -6.68
CA ASN A 152 2.06 13.61 -7.68
C ASN A 152 2.87 12.39 -8.12
N LYS A 153 4.20 12.52 -8.24
CA LYS A 153 5.08 11.39 -8.53
C LYS A 153 5.10 10.37 -7.40
N GLN A 154 5.12 10.81 -6.14
CA GLN A 154 5.08 9.93 -4.98
C GLN A 154 3.78 9.11 -4.92
N LEU A 155 2.64 9.67 -5.34
CA LEU A 155 1.38 8.91 -5.45
C LEU A 155 1.52 7.71 -6.40
N LEU A 156 2.24 7.87 -7.51
CA LEU A 156 2.49 6.78 -8.47
C LEU A 156 3.41 5.69 -7.92
N SER A 157 4.24 6.02 -6.94
CA SER A 157 5.25 5.12 -6.35
C SER A 157 4.75 4.43 -5.07
N ARG A 158 3.48 4.58 -4.74
CA ARG A 158 2.89 3.93 -3.56
C ARG A 158 2.99 2.41 -3.67
N SER A 159 3.40 1.77 -2.57
CA SER A 159 3.28 0.33 -2.45
C SER A 159 1.83 -0.04 -2.17
N ILE A 160 1.42 -1.24 -2.55
CA ILE A 160 0.07 -1.75 -2.25
C ILE A 160 -0.19 -1.74 -0.74
N TYR A 161 0.81 -2.08 0.07
CA TYR A 161 0.67 -2.14 1.53
C TYR A 161 0.44 -0.77 2.18
N SER A 162 0.93 0.32 1.55
CA SER A 162 0.62 1.68 2.02
C SER A 162 -0.85 2.09 1.78
N MET A 163 -1.58 1.28 1.03
CA MET A 163 -3.00 1.48 0.70
C MET A 163 -3.89 0.46 1.43
N ALA A 164 -3.35 -0.28 2.40
CA ALA A 164 -4.12 -1.24 3.19
C ALA A 164 -4.96 -0.53 4.26
N VAL A 165 -6.20 -0.99 4.46
CA VAL A 165 -6.97 -0.66 5.65
C VAL A 165 -6.28 -1.31 6.86
N LEU A 166 -5.86 -0.50 7.81
CA LEU A 166 -5.28 -1.01 9.04
C LEU A 166 -6.40 -1.43 10.01
N PRO A 167 -6.27 -2.59 10.67
CA PRO A 167 -7.22 -2.99 11.69
C PRO A 167 -7.17 -1.99 12.85
N GLY A 168 -8.34 -1.60 13.33
CA GLY A 168 -8.44 -0.80 14.54
C GLY A 168 -8.05 -1.64 15.76
N LEU A 169 -7.08 -1.16 16.55
CA LEU A 169 -6.82 -1.75 17.86
C LEU A 169 -7.98 -1.45 18.82
N PRO A 170 -8.20 -2.30 19.84
CA PRO A 170 -9.22 -2.03 20.85
C PRO A 170 -9.04 -0.64 21.48
N ALA A 171 -10.11 0.11 21.63
CA ALA A 171 -10.10 1.36 22.36
C ALA A 171 -9.90 1.09 23.86
N LEU A 172 -8.65 0.97 24.28
CA LEU A 172 -8.30 0.77 25.68
C LEU A 172 -8.51 2.06 26.48
N SER A 173 -8.96 1.93 27.72
CA SER A 173 -8.97 3.00 28.70
C SER A 173 -8.45 2.50 30.04
N GLU A 174 -7.93 3.41 30.85
CA GLU A 174 -7.38 3.06 32.17
C GLU A 174 -8.35 2.21 33.00
N GLU A 175 -9.65 2.55 32.97
CA GLU A 175 -10.71 1.86 33.70
C GLU A 175 -11.03 0.46 33.19
N ARG A 176 -10.67 0.18 31.91
CA ARG A 176 -10.97 -1.09 31.25
C ARG A 176 -9.83 -2.08 31.29
N VAL A 177 -8.59 -1.62 31.44
CA VAL A 177 -7.42 -2.50 31.54
C VAL A 177 -7.45 -3.25 32.86
N ARG A 178 -7.49 -4.59 32.80
CA ARG A 178 -7.58 -5.50 33.96
C ARG A 178 -6.24 -6.06 34.35
N LYS A 179 -5.44 -6.44 33.36
CA LYS A 179 -4.11 -6.97 33.59
C LYS A 179 -3.22 -6.63 32.39
N VAL A 180 -1.97 -6.38 32.67
CA VAL A 180 -0.92 -6.30 31.65
C VAL A 180 0.17 -7.29 31.97
N THR A 181 0.66 -7.98 30.95
CA THR A 181 1.81 -8.87 31.02
C THR A 181 2.77 -8.51 29.90
N LEU A 182 4.03 -8.30 30.22
CA LEU A 182 5.13 -8.12 29.28
C LEU A 182 6.06 -9.30 29.44
N THR A 183 6.40 -9.99 28.37
CA THR A 183 7.39 -11.06 28.33
C THR A 183 8.49 -10.68 27.37
N ASN A 184 9.73 -10.63 27.80
CA ASN A 184 10.88 -10.35 26.93
C ASN A 184 11.42 -11.64 26.28
N ASP A 185 12.33 -11.51 25.33
CA ASP A 185 12.96 -12.61 24.58
C ASP A 185 13.78 -13.57 25.47
N GLU A 186 14.26 -13.13 26.64
CA GLU A 186 14.94 -13.96 27.64
C GLU A 186 13.96 -14.78 28.53
N GLY A 187 12.63 -14.58 28.34
CA GLY A 187 11.57 -15.20 29.12
C GLY A 187 11.30 -14.51 30.47
N GLY A 188 11.90 -13.33 30.68
CA GLY A 188 11.57 -12.46 31.82
C GLY A 188 10.14 -11.94 31.69
N THR A 189 9.37 -11.98 32.78
CA THR A 189 7.97 -11.59 32.78
C THR A 189 7.71 -10.50 33.81
N VAL A 190 7.07 -9.42 33.36
CA VAL A 190 6.55 -8.32 34.17
C VAL A 190 5.04 -8.33 34.09
N SER A 191 4.34 -8.36 35.22
CA SER A 191 2.87 -8.33 35.21
C SER A 191 2.27 -7.57 36.37
N PHE A 192 1.11 -6.95 36.12
CA PHE A 192 0.30 -6.34 37.17
C PHE A 192 -1.19 -6.44 36.82
N ARG A 193 -2.04 -6.33 37.85
CA ARG A 193 -3.50 -6.31 37.74
C ARG A 193 -4.03 -4.99 38.29
N THR A 194 -5.09 -4.47 37.67
CA THR A 194 -5.84 -3.31 38.15
C THR A 194 -6.99 -3.78 39.03
N GLY A 195 -7.04 -3.31 40.25
CA GLY A 195 -8.15 -3.53 41.18
C GLY A 195 -9.36 -2.66 40.87
N GLU A 196 -10.48 -2.95 41.53
CA GLU A 196 -11.71 -2.13 41.39
C GLU A 196 -11.52 -0.69 41.87
N ASP A 197 -10.57 -0.46 42.78
CA ASP A 197 -10.19 0.87 43.30
C ASP A 197 -9.22 1.64 42.38
N GLY A 198 -8.89 1.07 41.20
CA GLY A 198 -7.92 1.64 40.26
C GLY A 198 -6.46 1.40 40.64
N THR A 199 -6.18 0.78 41.81
CA THR A 199 -4.82 0.47 42.24
C THR A 199 -4.23 -0.67 41.40
N ARG A 200 -3.02 -0.49 40.88
CA ARG A 200 -2.30 -1.52 40.11
C ARG A 200 -1.30 -2.24 40.99
N ARG A 201 -1.35 -3.58 41.01
CA ARG A 201 -0.55 -4.41 41.88
C ARG A 201 0.20 -5.50 41.12
N SER A 202 1.50 -5.63 41.42
CA SER A 202 2.32 -6.79 41.05
C SER A 202 2.57 -7.62 42.30
N GLY A 203 1.87 -8.76 42.44
CA GLY A 203 1.78 -9.47 43.70
C GLY A 203 1.16 -8.61 44.79
N SER A 204 1.88 -8.38 45.88
CA SER A 204 1.44 -7.53 47.01
C SER A 204 1.89 -6.06 46.87
N ARG A 205 2.76 -5.74 45.89
CA ARG A 205 3.35 -4.41 45.74
C ARG A 205 2.44 -3.50 44.92
N ASP A 206 2.19 -2.30 45.41
CA ASP A 206 1.57 -1.24 44.64
C ASP A 206 2.57 -0.70 43.59
N VAL A 207 2.18 -0.74 42.33
CA VAL A 207 2.98 -0.30 41.19
C VAL A 207 2.27 0.77 40.37
N THR A 208 1.19 1.34 40.90
CA THR A 208 0.33 2.31 40.20
C THR A 208 1.15 3.45 39.57
N ALA A 209 1.97 4.14 40.35
CA ALA A 209 2.78 5.24 39.86
C ALA A 209 3.83 4.83 38.81
N LYS A 210 4.35 3.58 38.88
CA LYS A 210 5.32 3.09 37.89
C LYS A 210 4.69 2.70 36.54
N THR A 211 3.41 2.40 36.55
CA THR A 211 2.68 1.90 35.38
C THR A 211 1.78 2.94 34.74
N ASP A 212 1.66 4.17 35.29
CA ASP A 212 0.84 5.25 34.75
C ASP A 212 1.21 5.61 33.31
N ALA A 213 2.50 5.72 33.02
CA ALA A 213 2.98 6.05 31.68
C ALA A 213 2.66 4.91 30.67
N LEU A 214 2.85 3.65 31.09
CA LEU A 214 2.50 2.50 30.28
C LEU A 214 1.00 2.47 29.94
N ILE A 215 0.12 2.67 30.93
CA ILE A 215 -1.33 2.66 30.67
C ILE A 215 -1.73 3.76 29.67
N LYS A 216 -1.15 4.95 29.78
CA LYS A 216 -1.39 6.03 28.80
C LYS A 216 -0.91 5.66 27.40
N GLU A 217 0.24 5.04 27.30
CA GLU A 217 0.78 4.52 26.03
C GLU A 217 -0.15 3.47 25.44
N LEU A 218 -0.60 2.49 26.23
CA LEU A 218 -1.54 1.44 25.78
C LEU A 218 -2.87 2.01 25.29
N CYS A 219 -3.40 3.07 25.91
CA CYS A 219 -4.61 3.74 25.47
C CYS A 219 -4.45 4.48 24.13
N GLY A 220 -3.24 4.74 23.70
CA GLY A 220 -2.91 5.43 22.45
C GLY A 220 -2.29 4.55 21.37
N LEU A 221 -2.25 3.24 21.55
CA LEU A 221 -1.64 2.33 20.56
C LEU A 221 -2.36 2.41 19.22
N THR A 222 -1.59 2.57 18.15
CA THR A 222 -2.08 2.56 16.77
C THR A 222 -1.05 1.91 15.86
N LEU A 223 -1.52 1.19 14.85
CA LEU A 223 -0.67 0.73 13.75
C LEU A 223 -0.36 1.89 12.82
N SER A 224 0.87 1.94 12.31
CA SER A 224 1.32 3.01 11.40
C SER A 224 1.16 2.63 9.93
N SER A 225 1.43 1.36 9.59
CA SER A 225 1.28 0.84 8.23
C SER A 225 1.21 -0.69 8.23
N CYS A 226 0.68 -1.26 7.16
CA CYS A 226 0.89 -2.64 6.78
C CYS A 226 2.28 -2.76 6.15
N VAL A 227 3.03 -3.80 6.51
CA VAL A 227 4.34 -4.12 5.94
C VAL A 227 4.24 -5.30 4.97
N ASP A 228 3.51 -6.35 5.39
CA ASP A 228 3.27 -7.53 4.57
C ASP A 228 1.94 -8.16 4.98
N TYR A 229 0.98 -8.18 4.06
CA TYR A 229 -0.39 -8.64 4.33
C TYR A 229 -0.50 -10.16 4.36
N ASP A 230 0.18 -10.85 3.45
CA ASP A 230 0.20 -12.32 3.36
C ASP A 230 1.67 -12.78 3.32
N PRO A 231 2.36 -12.74 4.48
CA PRO A 231 3.78 -12.96 4.55
C PRO A 231 4.17 -14.37 4.12
N ALA A 232 5.15 -14.45 3.23
CA ALA A 232 5.74 -15.71 2.83
C ALA A 232 6.41 -16.42 4.01
N GLU A 233 6.59 -17.74 3.90
CA GLU A 233 7.32 -18.53 4.89
C GLU A 233 8.70 -17.89 5.19
N GLY A 234 8.99 -17.67 6.46
CA GLY A 234 10.23 -17.05 6.95
C GLY A 234 10.18 -15.51 7.07
N ALA A 235 9.18 -14.81 6.54
CA ALA A 235 9.08 -13.36 6.67
C ALA A 235 8.96 -12.91 8.13
N ALA A 236 8.15 -13.60 8.92
CA ALA A 236 8.03 -13.33 10.36
C ALA A 236 9.35 -13.52 11.12
N GLU A 237 10.19 -14.48 10.70
CA GLU A 237 11.52 -14.69 11.30
C GLU A 237 12.45 -13.49 11.01
N VAL A 238 12.48 -13.02 9.77
CA VAL A 238 13.27 -11.85 9.37
C VAL A 238 12.86 -10.58 10.13
N CYS A 239 11.58 -10.46 10.45
CA CYS A 239 11.04 -9.35 11.24
C CYS A 239 11.17 -9.55 12.76
N GLY A 240 11.72 -10.69 13.21
CA GLY A 240 11.85 -11.01 14.64
C GLY A 240 10.53 -11.38 15.33
N LEU A 241 9.50 -11.76 14.58
CA LEU A 241 8.16 -12.04 15.13
C LEU A 241 7.96 -13.51 15.55
N THR A 242 8.84 -14.42 15.10
CA THR A 242 8.86 -15.81 15.59
C THR A 242 9.49 -15.94 16.98
N ALA A 243 10.34 -14.98 17.35
CA ALA A 243 10.93 -14.81 18.67
C ALA A 243 10.92 -13.31 19.01
N PRO A 244 9.75 -12.76 19.37
CA PRO A 244 9.59 -11.31 19.56
C PRO A 244 10.44 -10.80 20.73
N GLU A 245 11.02 -9.61 20.59
CA GLU A 245 11.76 -8.94 21.68
C GLU A 245 10.85 -8.73 22.89
N VAL A 246 9.58 -8.41 22.64
CA VAL A 246 8.57 -8.29 23.70
C VAL A 246 7.23 -8.84 23.20
N THR A 247 6.60 -9.67 24.03
CA THR A 247 5.18 -10.00 23.91
C THR A 247 4.40 -9.20 24.93
N LEU A 248 3.49 -8.34 24.47
CA LEU A 248 2.56 -7.58 25.29
C LEU A 248 1.19 -8.26 25.27
N GLU A 249 0.67 -8.62 26.44
CA GLU A 249 -0.71 -9.09 26.61
C GLU A 249 -1.47 -8.11 27.51
N VAL A 250 -2.63 -7.63 27.02
CA VAL A 250 -3.53 -6.75 27.76
C VAL A 250 -4.88 -7.42 27.92
N GLU A 251 -5.20 -7.86 29.13
CA GLU A 251 -6.55 -8.29 29.49
C GLU A 251 -7.40 -7.02 29.77
N TYR A 252 -8.53 -6.88 29.08
CA TYR A 252 -9.39 -5.70 29.20
C TYR A 252 -10.88 -6.06 29.08
N THR A 253 -11.73 -5.14 29.57
CA THR A 253 -13.18 -5.25 29.40
C THR A 253 -13.61 -4.47 28.17
N ALA A 254 -14.17 -5.16 27.17
CA ALA A 254 -14.70 -4.56 25.94
C ALA A 254 -16.00 -3.75 26.19
N ASP A 255 -16.45 -2.97 25.19
CA ASP A 255 -17.65 -2.12 25.28
C ASP A 255 -18.94 -2.89 25.65
N ASN A 256 -19.02 -4.14 25.23
CA ASN A 256 -20.14 -5.03 25.54
C ASN A 256 -20.03 -5.71 26.91
N GLY A 257 -19.03 -5.37 27.71
CA GLY A 257 -18.76 -5.94 29.04
C GLY A 257 -18.05 -7.29 29.02
N SER A 258 -17.70 -7.84 27.85
CA SER A 258 -16.93 -9.10 27.79
C SER A 258 -15.44 -8.86 28.10
N GLU A 259 -14.81 -9.84 28.74
CA GLU A 259 -13.35 -9.85 28.89
C GLU A 259 -12.70 -10.28 27.58
N ARG A 260 -11.64 -9.59 27.20
CA ARG A 260 -10.85 -9.82 26.00
C ARG A 260 -9.37 -9.70 26.32
N VAL A 261 -8.56 -10.24 25.44
CA VAL A 261 -7.10 -10.08 25.47
C VAL A 261 -6.68 -9.48 24.14
N LEU A 262 -5.82 -8.48 24.18
CA LEU A 262 -5.06 -7.99 23.06
C LEU A 262 -3.64 -8.50 23.24
N THR A 263 -3.10 -9.16 22.22
CA THR A 263 -1.69 -9.59 22.18
C THR A 263 -0.96 -8.83 21.09
N VAL A 264 0.15 -8.19 21.43
CA VAL A 264 1.04 -7.52 20.49
C VAL A 264 2.41 -8.17 20.56
N TYR A 265 2.84 -8.76 19.48
CA TYR A 265 4.20 -9.28 19.33
C TYR A 265 5.06 -8.18 18.74
N VAL A 266 6.10 -7.77 19.48
CA VAL A 266 7.01 -6.69 19.07
C VAL A 266 8.32 -7.31 18.62
N GLY A 267 8.60 -7.21 17.33
CA GLY A 267 9.82 -7.71 16.68
C GLY A 267 10.93 -6.67 16.58
N LEU A 268 11.78 -6.84 15.58
CA LEU A 268 12.97 -6.01 15.34
C LEU A 268 12.61 -4.57 14.91
N PRO A 269 13.55 -3.61 15.08
CA PRO A 269 13.42 -2.26 14.51
C PRO A 269 13.32 -2.28 12.99
N THR A 270 12.48 -1.40 12.41
CA THR A 270 12.36 -1.24 10.95
C THR A 270 13.49 -0.39 10.34
N GLY A 271 14.31 0.27 11.16
CA GLY A 271 15.40 1.14 10.72
C GLY A 271 15.01 2.60 10.46
N ASP A 272 13.71 2.91 10.49
CA ASP A 272 13.15 4.25 10.27
C ASP A 272 12.38 4.81 11.50
N GLY A 273 12.69 4.27 12.69
CA GLY A 273 12.05 4.67 13.96
C GLY A 273 10.77 3.90 14.27
N GLY A 274 10.48 2.82 13.56
CA GLY A 274 9.39 1.91 13.84
C GLY A 274 9.87 0.54 14.31
N ARG A 275 8.88 -0.31 14.65
CA ARG A 275 9.03 -1.72 14.99
C ARG A 275 8.10 -2.56 14.13
N TYR A 276 8.57 -3.75 13.73
CA TYR A 276 7.68 -4.77 13.20
C TYR A 276 6.81 -5.31 14.32
N VAL A 277 5.52 -5.44 14.05
CA VAL A 277 4.56 -6.00 15.01
C VAL A 277 3.58 -6.95 14.32
N SER A 278 3.07 -7.92 15.06
CA SER A 278 1.86 -8.66 14.71
C SER A 278 0.88 -8.63 15.87
N ILE A 279 -0.42 -8.83 15.57
CA ILE A 279 -1.51 -8.61 16.52
C ILE A 279 -2.32 -9.91 16.64
N ASP A 280 -2.51 -10.40 17.87
CA ASP A 280 -3.29 -11.60 18.16
C ASP A 280 -2.83 -12.80 17.30
N ASP A 281 -3.76 -13.48 16.64
CA ASP A 281 -3.48 -14.62 15.76
C ASP A 281 -3.36 -14.20 14.28
N ASP A 282 -3.28 -12.88 13.98
CA ASP A 282 -3.11 -12.37 12.62
C ASP A 282 -1.66 -12.56 12.16
N SER A 283 -1.49 -13.19 11.00
CA SER A 283 -0.16 -13.40 10.39
C SER A 283 0.39 -12.14 9.72
N THR A 284 -0.45 -11.14 9.46
CA THR A 284 -0.06 -9.88 8.83
C THR A 284 1.03 -9.18 9.64
N ILE A 285 2.05 -8.70 8.96
CA ILE A 285 3.12 -7.91 9.57
C ILE A 285 2.77 -6.44 9.44
N TYR A 286 2.70 -5.76 10.57
CA TYR A 286 2.46 -4.32 10.66
C TYR A 286 3.71 -3.60 11.14
N ARG A 287 3.68 -2.27 11.00
CA ARG A 287 4.61 -1.35 11.61
C ARG A 287 3.91 -0.51 12.68
N MET A 288 4.58 -0.30 13.78
CA MET A 288 4.19 0.61 14.84
C MET A 288 5.35 1.57 15.14
N GLU A 289 5.06 2.83 15.47
CA GLU A 289 6.12 3.76 15.89
C GLU A 289 6.79 3.26 17.17
N GLU A 290 8.13 3.21 17.23
CA GLU A 290 8.85 2.77 18.42
C GLU A 290 8.55 3.67 19.63
N SER A 291 8.34 4.97 19.38
CA SER A 291 7.94 5.94 20.41
C SER A 291 6.61 5.60 21.07
N SER A 292 5.70 4.88 20.37
CA SER A 292 4.42 4.42 20.89
C SER A 292 4.53 3.11 21.70
N LEU A 293 5.73 2.53 21.78
CA LEU A 293 6.07 1.31 22.51
C LEU A 293 7.15 1.55 23.58
N ALA A 294 7.52 2.80 23.83
CA ALA A 294 8.66 3.17 24.66
C ALA A 294 8.56 2.62 26.10
N GLN A 295 7.38 2.66 26.69
CA GLN A 295 7.16 2.12 28.03
C GLN A 295 7.05 0.61 28.03
N VAL A 296 6.46 0.03 26.99
CA VAL A 296 6.43 -1.44 26.79
C VAL A 296 7.85 -1.99 26.77
N LEU A 297 8.72 -1.45 25.91
CA LEU A 297 10.10 -1.87 25.79
C LEU A 297 10.90 -1.64 27.08
N THR A 298 10.79 -0.46 27.66
CA THR A 298 11.51 -0.09 28.89
C THR A 298 11.16 -1.01 30.05
N LEU A 299 9.87 -1.27 30.30
CA LEU A 299 9.43 -2.09 31.43
C LEU A 299 9.69 -3.59 31.20
N ALA A 300 9.66 -4.06 29.97
CA ALA A 300 10.04 -5.43 29.64
C ALA A 300 11.52 -5.70 29.97
N GLU A 301 12.39 -4.69 29.78
CA GLU A 301 13.83 -4.78 30.09
C GLU A 301 14.11 -4.56 31.60
N THR A 302 13.56 -3.50 32.19
CA THR A 302 13.96 -3.03 33.54
C THR A 302 13.14 -3.61 34.68
N GLY A 303 11.93 -4.11 34.39
CA GLY A 303 10.98 -4.60 35.38
C GLY A 303 10.21 -3.48 36.13
N LEU A 304 9.39 -3.90 37.11
CA LEU A 304 8.53 -3.06 37.95
C LEU A 304 9.18 -2.72 39.31
#